data_28c398ba32943895dba56f91d8fcbe96
#
_entry.id   28c398ba32943895dba56f91d8fcbe96
#
_cell.length_a   1.000
_cell.length_b   1.000
_cell.length_c   1.000
_cell.angle_alpha   90.00
_cell.angle_beta   90.00
_cell.angle_gamma   90.00
#
_symmetry.space_group_name_H-M   'P 1'
#
loop_
_entity.id
_entity.type
_entity.pdbx_description
1 polymer ?
#
loop_
_entity_poly.entity_id
_entity_poly.type
_entity_poly.pdbx_seq_one_letter_code
_entity_poly.pdbx_strand_id
1 'polypeptide(L)'
;METALQLAEGNEVLLSAVRRSRKLLNRRALVGAAASVVPVPGLDWAVDAALLSRLVPAINAEFGLSPQQLDRLPAHKREQVQKALAMVGSVMIGKFVTRDLVIRMASAAGKRLTVQQAVKYVPLAGQAVSAVMGYTALRYLGEEHIKDCVRVAQAAQLALPAPTR
;
A
#
# COMPACT_ATOMS: atom_id res chain seq x y z
N MET A 1 -13.58 -12.05 5.17
CA MET A 1 -13.01 -10.72 4.86
C MET A 1 -13.14 -10.47 3.37
N GLU A 2 -13.80 -9.42 2.99
CA GLU A 2 -14.02 -9.05 1.59
C GLU A 2 -12.69 -8.64 0.93
N THR A 3 -12.43 -9.10 -0.28
CA THR A 3 -11.21 -8.79 -1.03
C THR A 3 -11.42 -7.56 -1.91
N ALA A 4 -10.32 -6.88 -2.33
CA ALA A 4 -10.43 -5.74 -3.24
C ALA A 4 -11.11 -6.10 -4.58
N LEU A 5 -10.99 -7.34 -5.04
CA LEU A 5 -11.67 -7.81 -6.26
C LEU A 5 -13.18 -7.93 -6.05
N GLN A 6 -13.63 -8.47 -4.90
CA GLN A 6 -15.05 -8.55 -4.57
C GLN A 6 -15.67 -7.15 -4.44
N LEU A 7 -14.97 -6.23 -3.79
CA LEU A 7 -15.41 -4.82 -3.69
C LEU A 7 -15.55 -4.15 -5.06
N ALA A 8 -14.72 -4.51 -6.04
CA ALA A 8 -14.74 -3.95 -7.40
C ALA A 8 -15.68 -4.71 -8.35
N GLU A 9 -16.35 -5.78 -7.88
CA GLU A 9 -17.23 -6.60 -8.70
C GLU A 9 -18.36 -5.77 -9.31
N GLY A 10 -18.66 -6.04 -10.59
CA GLY A 10 -19.65 -5.25 -11.35
C GLY A 10 -19.09 -3.98 -12.00
N ASN A 11 -17.83 -3.61 -11.76
CA ASN A 11 -17.19 -2.46 -12.40
C ASN A 11 -15.84 -2.87 -13.04
N GLU A 12 -15.84 -3.12 -14.33
CA GLU A 12 -14.64 -3.59 -15.07
C GLU A 12 -13.46 -2.62 -14.99
N VAL A 13 -13.72 -1.32 -14.91
CA VAL A 13 -12.66 -0.31 -14.81
C VAL A 13 -11.99 -0.40 -13.43
N LEU A 14 -12.76 -0.52 -12.37
CA LEU A 14 -12.24 -0.76 -11.01
C LEU A 14 -11.51 -2.10 -10.91
N LEU A 15 -12.06 -3.17 -11.47
CA LEU A 15 -11.41 -4.49 -11.51
C LEU A 15 -10.05 -4.41 -12.19
N SER A 16 -9.95 -3.69 -13.31
CA SER A 16 -8.69 -3.52 -14.02
C SER A 16 -7.67 -2.73 -13.18
N ALA A 17 -8.09 -1.68 -12.49
CA ALA A 17 -7.25 -0.90 -11.58
C ALA A 17 -6.75 -1.75 -10.41
N VAL A 18 -7.61 -2.58 -9.80
CA VAL A 18 -7.23 -3.52 -8.73
C VAL A 18 -6.20 -4.53 -9.24
N ARG A 19 -6.39 -5.11 -10.43
CA ARG A 19 -5.43 -6.07 -11.00
C ARG A 19 -4.07 -5.43 -11.25
N ARG A 20 -4.03 -4.19 -11.80
CA ARG A 20 -2.77 -3.46 -12.01
C ARG A 20 -2.08 -3.14 -10.69
N SER A 21 -2.83 -2.66 -9.70
CA SER A 21 -2.32 -2.34 -8.36
C SER A 21 -1.75 -3.58 -7.65
N ARG A 22 -2.41 -4.74 -7.75
CA ARG A 22 -1.90 -6.02 -7.24
C ARG A 22 -0.62 -6.47 -7.95
N LYS A 23 -0.52 -6.25 -9.25
CA LYS A 23 0.72 -6.54 -10.00
C LYS A 23 1.89 -5.68 -9.53
N LEU A 24 1.65 -4.38 -9.30
CA LEU A 24 2.63 -3.46 -8.72
C LEU A 24 3.05 -3.92 -7.32
N LEU A 25 2.07 -4.21 -6.46
CA LEU A 25 2.30 -4.71 -5.10
C LEU A 25 3.15 -5.98 -5.08
N ASN A 26 2.79 -6.98 -5.90
CA ASN A 26 3.51 -8.25 -5.97
C ASN A 26 4.97 -8.06 -6.42
N ARG A 27 5.20 -7.27 -7.46
CA ARG A 27 6.56 -6.99 -7.95
C ARG A 27 7.42 -6.30 -6.87
N ARG A 28 6.85 -5.33 -6.15
CA ARG A 28 7.56 -4.61 -5.10
C ARG A 28 7.80 -5.46 -3.86
N ALA A 29 6.81 -6.28 -3.47
CA ALA A 29 6.96 -7.22 -2.36
C ALA A 29 8.07 -8.25 -2.61
N LEU A 30 8.19 -8.74 -3.85
CA LEU A 30 9.30 -9.64 -4.23
C LEU A 30 10.66 -8.95 -4.18
N VAL A 31 10.75 -7.69 -4.62
CA VAL A 31 11.99 -6.91 -4.54
C VAL A 31 12.39 -6.67 -3.07
N GLY A 32 11.43 -6.34 -2.21
CA GLY A 32 11.66 -6.20 -0.77
C GLY A 32 12.16 -7.50 -0.14
N ALA A 33 11.49 -8.62 -0.43
CA ALA A 33 11.90 -9.93 0.05
C ALA A 33 13.31 -10.32 -0.41
N ALA A 34 13.68 -10.04 -1.66
CA ALA A 34 15.02 -10.29 -2.18
C ALA A 34 16.09 -9.41 -1.50
N ALA A 35 15.76 -8.15 -1.19
CA ALA A 35 16.65 -7.24 -0.49
C ALA A 35 16.90 -7.66 0.97
N SER A 36 15.91 -8.27 1.63
CA SER A 36 16.02 -8.76 3.02
C SER A 36 16.98 -9.94 3.20
N VAL A 37 17.45 -10.55 2.10
CA VAL A 37 18.44 -11.65 2.16
C VAL A 37 19.85 -11.11 2.45
N VAL A 38 20.11 -9.82 2.21
CA VAL A 38 21.43 -9.21 2.46
C VAL A 38 21.48 -8.74 3.92
N PRO A 39 22.37 -9.30 4.77
CA PRO A 39 22.40 -9.02 6.20
C PRO A 39 23.11 -7.69 6.50
N VAL A 40 22.50 -6.56 6.15
CA VAL A 40 23.01 -5.24 6.51
C VAL A 40 22.07 -4.63 7.55
N PRO A 41 22.48 -4.45 8.81
CA PRO A 41 21.64 -3.88 9.86
C PRO A 41 21.07 -2.52 9.47
N GLY A 42 19.75 -2.37 9.52
CA GLY A 42 19.06 -1.12 9.20
C GLY A 42 18.74 -0.93 7.70
N LEU A 43 19.25 -1.77 6.79
CA LEU A 43 18.92 -1.70 5.37
C LEU A 43 17.47 -2.11 5.12
N ASP A 44 16.96 -3.11 5.85
CA ASP A 44 15.59 -3.63 5.72
C ASP A 44 14.55 -2.51 5.86
N TRP A 45 14.71 -1.66 6.87
CA TRP A 45 13.82 -0.52 7.13
C TRP A 45 13.89 0.56 6.06
N ALA A 46 15.09 0.84 5.57
CA ALA A 46 15.28 1.85 4.54
C ALA A 46 14.71 1.39 3.19
N VAL A 47 14.84 0.11 2.88
CA VAL A 47 14.29 -0.51 1.67
C VAL A 47 12.76 -0.54 1.74
N ASP A 48 12.17 -0.98 2.85
CA ASP A 48 10.71 -1.03 3.02
C ASP A 48 10.09 0.36 2.97
N ALA A 49 10.69 1.35 3.62
CA ALA A 49 10.27 2.74 3.55
C ALA A 49 10.34 3.31 2.12
N ALA A 50 11.44 3.02 1.40
CA ALA A 50 11.61 3.43 0.01
C ALA A 50 10.63 2.74 -0.93
N LEU A 51 10.33 1.45 -0.71
CA LEU A 51 9.35 0.70 -1.47
C LEU A 51 7.93 1.25 -1.25
N LEU A 52 7.51 1.48 -0.02
CA LEU A 52 6.20 2.03 0.32
C LEU A 52 6.02 3.46 -0.20
N SER A 53 7.05 4.30 -0.08
CA SER A 53 7.00 5.69 -0.58
C SER A 53 6.77 5.80 -2.09
N ARG A 54 7.11 4.75 -2.84
CA ARG A 54 6.87 4.68 -4.28
C ARG A 54 5.64 3.86 -4.65
N LEU A 55 5.30 2.85 -3.84
CA LEU A 55 4.20 1.94 -4.11
C LEU A 55 2.85 2.61 -3.85
N VAL A 56 2.70 3.27 -2.70
CA VAL A 56 1.43 3.90 -2.32
C VAL A 56 0.99 4.98 -3.32
N PRO A 57 1.84 5.94 -3.74
CA PRO A 57 1.47 6.90 -4.78
C PRO A 57 1.15 6.25 -6.12
N ALA A 58 1.85 5.16 -6.49
CA ALA A 58 1.56 4.43 -7.72
C ALA A 58 0.19 3.74 -7.68
N ILE A 59 -0.19 3.14 -6.56
CA ILE A 59 -1.53 2.59 -6.35
C ILE A 59 -2.58 3.70 -6.39
N ASN A 60 -2.37 4.81 -5.67
CA ASN A 60 -3.28 5.96 -5.68
C ASN A 60 -3.54 6.45 -7.11
N ALA A 61 -2.50 6.52 -7.95
CA ALA A 61 -2.62 6.96 -9.33
C ALA A 61 -3.50 6.06 -10.18
N GLU A 62 -3.52 4.73 -9.93
CA GLU A 62 -4.40 3.79 -10.64
C GLU A 62 -5.89 4.04 -10.36
N PHE A 63 -6.21 4.63 -9.21
CA PHE A 63 -7.58 4.97 -8.80
C PHE A 63 -7.95 6.45 -8.99
N GLY A 64 -7.08 7.26 -9.63
CA GLY A 64 -7.33 8.69 -9.79
C GLY A 64 -7.19 9.50 -8.50
N LEU A 65 -6.50 8.96 -7.49
CA LEU A 65 -6.38 9.50 -6.14
C LEU A 65 -4.98 10.10 -5.86
N SER A 66 -4.13 10.26 -6.86
CA SER A 66 -2.87 10.98 -6.68
C SER A 66 -3.13 12.48 -6.44
N PRO A 67 -2.25 13.20 -5.71
CA PRO A 67 -2.43 14.63 -5.45
C PRO A 67 -2.68 15.42 -6.73
N GLN A 68 -1.90 15.17 -7.79
CA GLN A 68 -2.02 15.85 -9.07
C GLN A 68 -3.35 15.58 -9.79
N GLN A 69 -3.92 14.38 -9.61
CA GLN A 69 -5.22 14.02 -10.17
C GLN A 69 -6.35 14.69 -9.38
N LEU A 70 -6.24 14.70 -8.04
CA LEU A 70 -7.20 15.35 -7.16
C LEU A 70 -7.26 16.86 -7.37
N ASP A 71 -6.12 17.51 -7.60
CA ASP A 71 -6.04 18.93 -7.88
C ASP A 71 -6.75 19.36 -9.17
N ARG A 72 -6.83 18.43 -10.15
CA ARG A 72 -7.54 18.64 -11.41
C ARG A 72 -9.05 18.43 -11.34
N LEU A 73 -9.54 17.89 -10.24
CA LEU A 73 -10.97 17.66 -10.07
C LEU A 73 -11.73 18.97 -9.85
N PRO A 74 -12.97 19.08 -10.36
CA PRO A 74 -13.88 20.16 -10.00
C PRO A 74 -14.11 20.20 -8.48
N ALA A 75 -14.42 21.39 -7.93
CA ALA A 75 -14.55 21.60 -6.50
C ALA A 75 -15.54 20.62 -5.83
N HIS A 76 -16.71 20.40 -6.46
CA HIS A 76 -17.71 19.47 -5.94
C HIS A 76 -17.21 18.00 -5.88
N LYS A 77 -16.41 17.56 -6.87
CA LYS A 77 -15.81 16.21 -6.87
C LYS A 77 -14.73 16.08 -5.81
N ARG A 78 -13.92 17.13 -5.63
CA ARG A 78 -12.91 17.17 -4.58
C ARG A 78 -13.55 17.05 -3.19
N GLU A 79 -14.67 17.74 -2.96
CA GLU A 79 -15.43 17.62 -1.72
C GLU A 79 -15.99 16.20 -1.51
N GLN A 80 -16.52 15.56 -2.57
CA GLN A 80 -16.97 14.17 -2.49
C GLN A 80 -15.83 13.23 -2.11
N VAL A 81 -14.64 13.40 -2.69
CA VAL A 81 -13.45 12.61 -2.30
C VAL A 81 -13.08 12.85 -0.85
N GLN A 82 -13.09 14.09 -0.37
CA GLN A 82 -12.78 14.40 1.02
C GLN A 82 -13.76 13.73 1.99
N LYS A 83 -15.06 13.76 1.68
CA LYS A 83 -16.10 13.05 2.46
C LYS A 83 -15.87 11.54 2.44
N ALA A 84 -15.59 10.96 1.28
CA ALA A 84 -15.28 9.54 1.15
C ALA A 84 -14.03 9.13 1.95
N LEU A 85 -12.96 9.94 1.90
CA LEU A 85 -11.75 9.74 2.69
C LEU A 85 -12.02 9.76 4.19
N ALA A 86 -12.86 10.69 4.65
CA ALA A 86 -13.24 10.76 6.06
C ALA A 86 -14.04 9.54 6.50
N MET A 87 -14.94 9.03 5.66
CA MET A 87 -15.74 7.81 5.94
C MET A 87 -14.88 6.55 5.95
N VAL A 88 -13.96 6.41 5.01
CA VAL A 88 -13.08 5.23 4.91
C VAL A 88 -11.98 5.26 5.98
N GLY A 89 -11.62 6.43 6.49
CA GLY A 89 -10.56 6.60 7.49
C GLY A 89 -9.15 6.34 6.94
N SER A 90 -8.98 6.36 5.61
CA SER A 90 -7.69 6.08 5.00
C SER A 90 -6.70 7.23 5.21
N VAL A 91 -5.54 6.90 5.77
CA VAL A 91 -4.45 7.86 6.05
C VAL A 91 -3.49 7.99 4.86
N MET A 92 -3.50 7.03 3.95
CA MET A 92 -2.49 6.92 2.87
C MET A 92 -2.95 7.50 1.53
N ILE A 93 -4.24 7.82 1.38
CA ILE A 93 -4.78 8.37 0.14
C ILE A 93 -4.60 9.89 0.12
N GLY A 94 -4.13 10.42 -1.00
CA GLY A 94 -4.01 11.88 -1.23
C GLY A 94 -2.92 12.58 -0.42
N LYS A 95 -2.15 11.87 0.39
CA LYS A 95 -1.01 12.41 1.14
C LYS A 95 0.31 11.93 0.55
N PHE A 96 1.32 12.78 0.59
CA PHE A 96 2.68 12.32 0.34
C PHE A 96 3.08 11.37 1.47
N VAL A 97 3.39 10.13 1.12
CA VAL A 97 3.94 9.17 2.07
C VAL A 97 5.36 9.62 2.37
N THR A 98 5.51 10.38 3.45
CA THR A 98 6.83 10.80 3.93
C THR A 98 7.49 9.65 4.67
N ARG A 99 8.84 9.65 4.66
CA ARG A 99 9.64 8.71 5.45
C ARG A 99 9.17 8.65 6.91
N ASP A 100 8.83 9.80 7.49
CA ASP A 100 8.37 9.89 8.89
C ASP A 100 7.03 9.21 9.12
N LEU A 101 6.10 9.28 8.16
CA LEU A 101 4.83 8.56 8.23
C LEU A 101 5.05 7.05 8.21
N VAL A 102 5.92 6.56 7.31
CA VAL A 102 6.26 5.14 7.22
C VAL A 102 6.93 4.66 8.51
N ILE A 103 7.89 5.43 9.05
CA ILE A 103 8.55 5.11 10.32
C ILE A 103 7.54 5.05 11.48
N ARG A 104 6.60 5.99 11.56
CA ARG A 104 5.53 5.99 12.59
C ARG A 104 4.62 4.78 12.46
N MET A 105 4.21 4.42 11.26
CA MET A 105 3.36 3.24 11.01
C MET A 105 4.10 1.94 11.35
N ALA A 106 5.34 1.83 10.94
CA ALA A 106 6.17 0.66 11.22
C ALA A 106 6.53 0.54 12.71
N SER A 107 6.81 1.65 13.41
CA SER A 107 7.05 1.64 14.86
C SER A 107 5.78 1.29 15.65
N ALA A 108 4.59 1.70 15.17
CA ALA A 108 3.32 1.30 15.78
C ALA A 108 3.04 -0.22 15.59
N ALA A 109 3.39 -0.77 14.43
CA ALA A 109 3.30 -2.21 14.18
C ALA A 109 4.37 -3.00 14.94
N GLY A 110 5.60 -2.49 15.03
CA GLY A 110 6.73 -3.12 15.72
C GLY A 110 6.55 -3.24 17.23
N LYS A 111 5.83 -2.32 17.86
CA LYS A 111 5.50 -2.40 19.30
C LYS A 111 4.60 -3.58 19.66
N ARG A 112 3.93 -4.20 18.68
CA ARG A 112 3.10 -5.40 18.86
C ARG A 112 3.83 -6.72 18.58
N LEU A 113 5.05 -6.66 18.06
CA LEU A 113 5.82 -7.83 17.65
C LEU A 113 7.02 -8.05 18.60
N THR A 114 6.74 -8.40 19.85
CA THR A 114 7.76 -8.84 20.84
C THR A 114 8.29 -10.27 20.58
N VAL A 115 8.23 -10.75 19.34
CA VAL A 115 8.75 -12.08 18.95
C VAL A 115 10.25 -12.05 18.65
N GLN A 116 10.91 -10.90 18.79
CA GLN A 116 12.32 -10.70 18.36
C GLN A 116 13.38 -11.43 19.22
N GLN A 117 13.03 -12.08 20.31
CA GLN A 117 14.06 -12.73 21.15
C GLN A 117 14.37 -14.19 20.74
N ALA A 118 13.49 -14.88 20.04
CA ALA A 118 13.69 -16.28 19.67
C ALA A 118 14.57 -16.47 18.42
N VAL A 119 14.75 -15.45 17.59
CA VAL A 119 15.41 -15.54 16.26
C VAL A 119 16.95 -15.36 16.33
N LYS A 120 17.50 -15.07 17.51
CA LYS A 120 18.95 -14.76 17.65
C LYS A 120 19.89 -15.95 17.48
N TYR A 121 19.35 -17.18 17.42
CA TYR A 121 20.18 -18.39 17.49
C TYR A 121 20.36 -19.15 16.16
N VAL A 122 19.69 -18.75 15.07
CA VAL A 122 19.88 -19.41 13.76
C VAL A 122 19.93 -18.34 12.65
N PRO A 123 21.11 -17.89 12.25
CA PRO A 123 21.26 -16.72 11.34
C PRO A 123 20.58 -16.89 9.98
N LEU A 124 20.65 -18.06 9.37
CA LEU A 124 20.03 -18.32 8.04
C LEU A 124 18.51 -18.51 8.12
N ALA A 125 18.01 -19.20 9.14
CA ALA A 125 16.58 -19.36 9.36
C ALA A 125 15.92 -18.02 9.73
N GLY A 126 16.61 -17.17 10.51
CA GLY A 126 16.15 -15.83 10.85
C GLY A 126 15.95 -14.94 9.64
N GLN A 127 16.86 -14.98 8.66
CA GLN A 127 16.75 -14.22 7.42
C GLN A 127 15.56 -14.65 6.57
N ALA A 128 15.32 -15.97 6.41
CA ALA A 128 14.18 -16.49 5.68
C ALA A 128 12.85 -16.11 6.36
N VAL A 129 12.77 -16.19 7.68
CA VAL A 129 11.59 -15.79 8.45
C VAL A 129 11.34 -14.28 8.30
N SER A 130 12.37 -13.45 8.39
CA SER A 130 12.24 -11.98 8.22
C SER A 130 11.76 -11.61 6.81
N ALA A 131 12.28 -12.26 5.78
CA ALA A 131 11.86 -12.05 4.39
C ALA A 131 10.37 -12.43 4.19
N VAL A 132 9.94 -13.57 4.74
CA VAL A 132 8.53 -14.00 4.67
C VAL A 132 7.63 -13.05 5.45
N MET A 133 8.03 -12.60 6.63
CA MET A 133 7.26 -11.65 7.44
C MET A 133 7.15 -10.28 6.73
N GLY A 134 8.24 -9.75 6.23
CA GLY A 134 8.24 -8.48 5.48
C GLY A 134 7.37 -8.56 4.22
N TYR A 135 7.51 -9.63 3.44
CA TYR A 135 6.65 -9.90 2.28
C TYR A 135 5.17 -9.95 2.64
N THR A 136 4.82 -10.70 3.68
CA THR A 136 3.43 -10.87 4.13
C THR A 136 2.85 -9.56 4.65
N ALA A 137 3.61 -8.82 5.45
CA ALA A 137 3.20 -7.54 5.98
C ALA A 137 2.96 -6.51 4.85
N LEU A 138 3.88 -6.41 3.89
CA LEU A 138 3.76 -5.52 2.75
C LEU A 138 2.55 -5.88 1.87
N ARG A 139 2.34 -7.18 1.64
CA ARG A 139 1.17 -7.69 0.92
C ARG A 139 -0.14 -7.35 1.62
N TYR A 140 -0.20 -7.56 2.93
CA TYR A 140 -1.38 -7.26 3.74
C TYR A 140 -1.70 -5.76 3.72
N LEU A 141 -0.72 -4.91 4.02
CA LEU A 141 -0.90 -3.46 4.03
C LEU A 141 -1.26 -2.92 2.65
N GLY A 142 -0.63 -3.44 1.61
CA GLY A 142 -0.92 -3.05 0.23
C GLY A 142 -2.33 -3.45 -0.21
N GLU A 143 -2.79 -4.64 0.16
CA GLU A 143 -4.15 -5.09 -0.14
C GLU A 143 -5.20 -4.26 0.61
N GLU A 144 -4.99 -3.93 1.88
CA GLU A 144 -5.89 -3.05 2.64
C GLU A 144 -5.92 -1.65 2.01
N HIS A 145 -4.77 -1.13 1.60
CA HIS A 145 -4.71 0.16 0.91
C HIS A 145 -5.46 0.14 -0.45
N ILE A 146 -5.36 -0.94 -1.22
CA ILE A 146 -6.12 -1.11 -2.46
C ILE A 146 -7.63 -1.13 -2.18
N LYS A 147 -8.08 -1.80 -1.12
CA LYS A 147 -9.49 -1.79 -0.70
C LYS A 147 -9.97 -0.38 -0.37
N ASP A 148 -9.17 0.38 0.36
CA ASP A 148 -9.50 1.77 0.68
C ASP A 148 -9.63 2.63 -0.58
N CYS A 149 -8.70 2.47 -1.55
CA CYS A 149 -8.79 3.16 -2.83
C CYS A 149 -10.06 2.80 -3.61
N VAL A 150 -10.46 1.52 -3.62
CA VAL A 150 -11.72 1.07 -4.25
C VAL A 150 -12.91 1.75 -3.59
N ARG A 151 -13.00 1.71 -2.25
CA ARG A 151 -14.11 2.32 -1.49
C ARG A 151 -14.23 3.82 -1.75
N VAL A 152 -13.11 4.53 -1.73
CA VAL A 152 -13.08 5.98 -1.99
C VAL A 152 -13.48 6.28 -3.43
N ALA A 153 -12.95 5.55 -4.41
CA ALA A 153 -13.28 5.74 -5.82
C ALA A 153 -14.77 5.49 -6.11
N GLN A 154 -15.36 4.47 -5.47
CA GLN A 154 -16.79 4.18 -5.57
C GLN A 154 -17.64 5.26 -4.89
N ALA A 155 -17.33 5.61 -3.64
CA ALA A 155 -18.11 6.58 -2.88
C ALA A 155 -18.07 7.99 -3.51
N ALA A 156 -16.95 8.38 -4.12
CA ALA A 156 -16.79 9.63 -4.82
C ALA A 156 -17.19 9.56 -6.30
N GLN A 157 -17.57 8.39 -6.81
CA GLN A 157 -17.90 8.15 -8.23
C GLN A 157 -16.84 8.75 -9.17
N LEU A 158 -15.58 8.38 -8.94
CA LEU A 158 -14.46 8.89 -9.72
C LEU A 158 -14.39 8.24 -11.10
N ALA A 159 -14.11 9.07 -12.12
CA ALA A 159 -13.67 8.57 -13.41
C ALA A 159 -12.21 8.10 -13.28
N LEU A 160 -11.99 6.80 -13.44
CA LEU A 160 -10.66 6.22 -13.32
C LEU A 160 -9.82 6.48 -14.57
N PRO A 161 -8.50 6.63 -14.42
CA PRO A 161 -7.62 6.80 -15.57
C PRO A 161 -7.68 5.56 -16.48
N ALA A 162 -7.63 5.80 -17.78
CA ALA A 162 -7.54 4.74 -18.76
C ALA A 162 -6.28 3.90 -18.52
N PRO A 163 -6.31 2.58 -18.78
CA PRO A 163 -5.13 1.74 -18.64
C PRO A 163 -4.01 2.26 -19.54
N THR A 164 -2.89 2.63 -18.95
CA THR A 164 -1.65 2.87 -19.70
C THR A 164 -1.19 1.54 -20.27
N ARG A 165 -1.09 1.47 -21.61
CA ARG A 165 -0.58 0.30 -22.33
C ARG A 165 0.89 0.07 -22.08
#